data_b004d37eec6bd582b7616947925893bf
#
_entry.id   b004d37eec6bd582b7616947925893bf
#
_cell.length_a   1.000
_cell.length_b   1.000
_cell.length_c   1.000
_cell.angle_alpha   90.00
_cell.angle_beta   90.00
_cell.angle_gamma   90.00
#
_symmetry.space_group_name_H-M   'P 1'
#
loop_
_entity.id
_entity.type
_entity.pdbx_description
1 polymer ?
#
loop_
_entity_poly.entity_id
_entity_poly.type
_entity_poly.pdbx_seq_one_letter_code
_entity_poly.pdbx_strand_id
1 'polypeptide(L)'
;PVNVDRMPEVLNQGENNRALFIPFDNDCWIRYQSHPLTFTELTSYEVTAIFNNDDREAMVIGSVEHDSWKTGITIGKGNIYNVGSLVCYGGVADKTTRDSKPHGALKGTTIKSPKILVGFFEDWREGMEEYAQANAVIAPPKAWDKAVPFGWNSWGALQFNLTYPKALE
;
A
#
# COMPACT_ATOMS: atom_id res chain seq x y z
N PRO A 1 1.68 -9.53 14.37
CA PRO A 1 0.72 -9.66 13.28
C PRO A 1 -0.71 -9.55 13.82
N VAL A 2 -1.54 -8.81 13.12
CA VAL A 2 -2.98 -8.78 13.40
C VAL A 2 -3.62 -9.78 12.45
N ASN A 3 -4.24 -10.81 12.99
CA ASN A 3 -4.96 -11.78 12.21
C ASN A 3 -6.47 -11.48 12.32
N VAL A 4 -7.13 -11.48 11.20
CA VAL A 4 -8.59 -11.36 11.14
C VAL A 4 -9.15 -12.73 10.79
N ASP A 5 -9.67 -13.44 11.80
CA ASP A 5 -10.15 -14.82 11.63
C ASP A 5 -11.49 -14.90 10.90
N ARG A 6 -12.22 -13.79 10.81
CA ARG A 6 -13.49 -13.71 10.09
C ARG A 6 -13.57 -12.43 9.30
N MET A 7 -13.86 -12.58 8.02
CA MET A 7 -14.28 -11.47 7.18
C MET A 7 -15.79 -11.26 7.33
N PRO A 8 -16.27 -10.02 7.30
CA PRO A 8 -17.70 -9.75 7.17
C PRO A 8 -18.30 -10.48 5.97
N GLU A 9 -19.55 -10.86 6.07
CA GLU A 9 -20.26 -11.61 5.00
C GLU A 9 -20.23 -10.87 3.66
N VAL A 10 -20.25 -9.56 3.70
CA VAL A 10 -20.18 -8.67 2.54
C VAL A 10 -18.95 -8.89 1.66
N LEU A 11 -17.85 -9.39 2.24
CA LEU A 11 -16.61 -9.70 1.50
C LEU A 11 -16.44 -11.20 1.22
N ASN A 12 -17.36 -12.03 1.63
CA ASN A 12 -17.17 -13.48 1.66
C ASN A 12 -17.51 -14.21 0.38
N GLN A 13 -18.31 -13.66 -0.53
CA GLN A 13 -18.72 -14.41 -1.72
C GLN A 13 -19.01 -13.49 -2.90
N GLY A 14 -18.25 -13.60 -3.97
CA GLY A 14 -18.57 -12.93 -5.21
C GLY A 14 -17.43 -12.99 -6.20
N GLU A 15 -17.73 -13.39 -7.43
CA GLU A 15 -16.77 -13.36 -8.54
C GLU A 15 -16.23 -11.95 -8.79
N ASN A 16 -16.93 -10.92 -8.30
CA ASN A 16 -16.59 -9.52 -8.44
C ASN A 16 -15.79 -8.94 -7.26
N ASN A 17 -15.46 -9.77 -6.29
CA ASN A 17 -14.55 -9.37 -5.20
C ASN A 17 -13.11 -9.25 -5.69
N ARG A 18 -12.48 -8.16 -5.32
CA ARG A 18 -11.15 -7.78 -5.75
C ARG A 18 -10.30 -7.28 -4.58
N ALA A 19 -9.00 -7.37 -4.75
CA ALA A 19 -8.03 -6.77 -3.83
C ALA A 19 -7.17 -5.75 -4.56
N LEU A 20 -6.95 -4.61 -3.94
CA LEU A 20 -6.01 -3.60 -4.42
C LEU A 20 -4.59 -4.07 -4.12
N PHE A 21 -3.75 -4.10 -5.13
CA PHE A 21 -2.32 -4.33 -5.02
C PHE A 21 -1.57 -3.02 -5.14
N ILE A 22 -0.82 -2.66 -4.11
CA ILE A 22 0.14 -1.56 -4.11
C ILE A 22 1.53 -2.19 -4.07
N PRO A 23 2.38 -1.97 -5.09
CA PRO A 23 3.72 -2.53 -5.12
C PRO A 23 4.64 -1.87 -4.09
N PHE A 24 5.75 -2.53 -3.79
CA PHE A 24 6.86 -1.89 -3.07
C PHE A 24 7.37 -0.69 -3.89
N ASP A 25 7.65 0.43 -3.25
CA ASP A 25 7.76 1.76 -3.86
C ASP A 25 8.84 1.95 -4.93
N ASN A 26 9.86 1.11 -4.96
CA ASN A 26 11.01 1.31 -5.84
C ASN A 26 10.89 0.63 -7.21
N ASP A 27 9.76 0.02 -7.51
CA ASP A 27 9.57 -0.62 -8.80
C ASP A 27 8.68 0.21 -9.73
N CYS A 28 9.31 1.05 -10.55
CA CYS A 28 8.60 1.89 -11.52
C CYS A 28 7.92 1.10 -12.66
N TRP A 29 8.21 -0.18 -12.78
CA TRP A 29 7.63 -1.06 -13.79
C TRP A 29 6.41 -1.84 -13.29
N ILE A 30 6.31 -2.05 -11.99
CA ILE A 30 5.16 -2.66 -11.35
C ILE A 30 4.21 -1.56 -10.89
N ARG A 31 2.98 -1.62 -11.37
CA ARG A 31 1.97 -0.62 -11.06
C ARG A 31 0.96 -1.18 -10.06
N TYR A 32 0.31 -0.29 -9.32
CA TYR A 32 -0.86 -0.69 -8.54
C TYR A 32 -1.96 -1.19 -9.47
N GLN A 33 -2.62 -2.24 -9.04
CA GLN A 33 -3.63 -2.97 -9.80
C GLN A 33 -4.72 -3.48 -8.86
N SER A 34 -5.88 -3.78 -9.40
CA SER A 34 -6.87 -4.57 -8.69
C SER A 34 -6.87 -6.01 -9.22
N HIS A 35 -6.77 -6.97 -8.33
CA HIS A 35 -6.78 -8.39 -8.66
C HIS A 35 -8.08 -9.05 -8.19
N PRO A 36 -8.72 -9.91 -8.99
CA PRO A 36 -9.78 -10.78 -8.48
C PRO A 36 -9.20 -11.68 -7.38
N LEU A 37 -10.01 -12.11 -6.42
CA LEU A 37 -9.57 -12.96 -5.30
C LEU A 37 -9.32 -14.42 -5.75
N THR A 38 -8.55 -14.59 -6.81
CA THR A 38 -8.18 -15.90 -7.37
C THR A 38 -6.71 -16.25 -7.12
N PHE A 39 -5.92 -15.32 -6.61
CA PHE A 39 -4.53 -15.54 -6.24
C PHE A 39 -4.40 -16.46 -5.02
N THR A 40 -3.27 -17.12 -4.87
CA THR A 40 -2.96 -17.89 -3.66
C THR A 40 -2.60 -16.98 -2.51
N GLU A 41 -1.78 -15.97 -2.78
CA GLU A 41 -1.34 -14.95 -1.85
C GLU A 41 -1.05 -13.66 -2.60
N LEU A 42 -1.38 -12.53 -2.00
CA LEU A 42 -1.11 -11.20 -2.53
C LEU A 42 -0.59 -10.33 -1.39
N THR A 43 0.59 -9.75 -1.55
CA THR A 43 1.12 -8.77 -0.61
C THR A 43 1.02 -7.38 -1.21
N SER A 44 0.27 -6.51 -0.56
CA SER A 44 0.19 -5.08 -0.83
C SER A 44 1.00 -4.30 0.21
N TYR A 45 1.55 -3.15 -0.16
CA TYR A 45 2.37 -2.35 0.73
C TYR A 45 1.66 -1.07 1.14
N GLU A 46 1.79 -0.71 2.41
CA GLU A 46 1.22 0.43 3.10
C GLU A 46 -0.30 0.38 3.25
N VAL A 47 -1.04 0.08 2.19
CA VAL A 47 -2.49 0.01 2.19
C VAL A 47 -3.01 -1.02 1.20
N THR A 48 -4.16 -1.59 1.50
CA THR A 48 -4.97 -2.37 0.55
C THR A 48 -6.45 -2.09 0.78
N ALA A 49 -7.24 -2.34 -0.25
CA ALA A 49 -8.69 -2.43 -0.16
C ALA A 49 -9.12 -3.79 -0.69
N ILE A 50 -9.99 -4.47 0.04
CA ILE A 50 -10.72 -5.64 -0.44
C ILE A 50 -12.13 -5.17 -0.68
N PHE A 51 -12.60 -5.23 -1.91
CA PHE A 51 -13.83 -4.58 -2.32
C PHE A 51 -14.61 -5.40 -3.33
N ASN A 52 -15.91 -5.18 -3.35
CA ASN A 52 -16.78 -5.71 -4.39
C ASN A 52 -16.87 -4.68 -5.53
N ASN A 53 -16.80 -5.16 -6.77
CA ASN A 53 -16.79 -4.28 -7.93
C ASN A 53 -18.20 -3.84 -8.37
N ASP A 54 -19.25 -4.49 -7.87
CA ASP A 54 -20.63 -4.18 -8.22
C ASP A 54 -21.25 -3.13 -7.28
N ASP A 55 -21.23 -3.42 -5.98
CA ASP A 55 -21.81 -2.55 -4.95
C ASP A 55 -20.82 -1.58 -4.32
N ARG A 56 -19.51 -1.80 -4.53
CA ARG A 56 -18.39 -1.00 -4.04
C ARG A 56 -18.08 -1.13 -2.55
N GLU A 57 -18.85 -1.91 -1.81
CA GLU A 57 -18.52 -2.18 -0.42
C GLU A 57 -17.09 -2.66 -0.28
N ALA A 58 -16.42 -2.19 0.77
CA ALA A 58 -15.02 -2.48 0.96
C ALA A 58 -14.60 -2.57 2.41
N MET A 59 -13.55 -3.37 2.63
CA MET A 59 -12.66 -3.22 3.77
C MET A 59 -11.38 -2.55 3.32
N VAL A 60 -11.01 -1.44 3.97
CA VAL A 60 -9.71 -0.79 3.78
C VAL A 60 -8.85 -1.07 5.00
N ILE A 61 -7.61 -1.47 4.77
CA ILE A 61 -6.61 -1.71 5.80
C ILE A 61 -5.29 -1.10 5.38
N GLY A 62 -4.65 -0.34 6.27
CA GLY A 62 -3.38 0.31 5.97
C GLY A 62 -2.70 0.90 7.17
N SER A 63 -1.39 1.11 7.08
CA SER A 63 -0.64 1.83 8.10
C SER A 63 -0.86 3.32 7.96
N VAL A 64 -0.93 4.01 9.09
CA VAL A 64 -1.03 5.48 9.16
C VAL A 64 0.21 6.10 9.78
N GLU A 65 1.22 5.30 10.08
CA GLU A 65 2.55 5.74 10.54
C GLU A 65 3.62 5.14 9.63
N HIS A 66 4.50 5.97 9.08
CA HIS A 66 5.48 5.60 8.04
C HIS A 66 6.91 6.01 8.41
N ASP A 67 7.17 6.36 9.66
CA ASP A 67 8.45 6.88 10.14
C ASP A 67 9.49 5.77 10.43
N SER A 68 9.04 4.59 10.82
CA SER A 68 9.91 3.50 11.27
C SER A 68 9.76 2.20 10.49
N TRP A 69 8.59 1.97 9.89
CA TRP A 69 8.26 0.70 9.27
C TRP A 69 7.74 0.87 7.85
N LYS A 70 8.19 0.02 6.96
CA LYS A 70 7.47 -0.31 5.75
C LYS A 70 6.46 -1.40 6.10
N THR A 71 5.19 -1.15 5.84
CA THR A 71 4.12 -2.09 6.18
C THR A 71 3.78 -2.95 4.98
N GLY A 72 3.79 -4.26 5.17
CA GLY A 72 3.23 -5.22 4.24
C GLY A 72 1.89 -5.74 4.74
N ILE A 73 0.96 -5.96 3.81
CA ILE A 73 -0.36 -6.53 4.08
C ILE A 73 -0.54 -7.70 3.14
N THR A 74 -0.44 -8.89 3.70
CA THR A 74 -0.57 -10.14 2.95
C THR A 74 -1.98 -10.67 3.08
N ILE A 75 -2.63 -10.87 1.93
CA ILE A 75 -3.95 -11.45 1.77
C ILE A 75 -3.75 -12.88 1.30
N GLY A 76 -4.11 -13.85 2.11
CA GLY A 76 -4.07 -15.27 1.78
C GLY A 76 -5.44 -15.75 1.28
N LYS A 77 -5.40 -16.66 0.32
CA LYS A 77 -6.60 -17.25 -0.28
C LYS A 77 -7.38 -18.08 0.73
N GLY A 78 -8.68 -17.88 0.74
CA GLY A 78 -9.64 -18.81 1.33
C GLY A 78 -10.20 -19.78 0.28
N ASN A 79 -11.49 -19.99 0.32
CA ASN A 79 -12.23 -20.64 -0.77
C ASN A 79 -12.23 -19.75 -2.01
N ILE A 80 -12.84 -20.20 -3.10
CA ILE A 80 -12.93 -19.41 -4.35
C ILE A 80 -13.58 -18.06 -4.06
N TYR A 81 -12.89 -16.99 -4.45
CA TYR A 81 -13.30 -15.58 -4.27
C TYR A 81 -13.43 -15.10 -2.81
N ASN A 82 -12.79 -15.79 -1.86
CA ASN A 82 -12.78 -15.40 -0.45
C ASN A 82 -11.37 -15.14 0.06
N VAL A 83 -11.29 -14.29 1.08
CA VAL A 83 -10.09 -14.10 1.89
C VAL A 83 -10.06 -15.15 2.99
N GLY A 84 -8.98 -15.92 3.05
CA GLY A 84 -8.75 -16.91 4.10
C GLY A 84 -7.94 -16.38 5.26
N SER A 85 -7.02 -15.44 4.99
CA SER A 85 -6.21 -14.80 6.00
C SER A 85 -5.82 -13.39 5.59
N LEU A 86 -5.56 -12.55 6.60
CA LEU A 86 -5.06 -11.21 6.43
C LEU A 86 -3.99 -10.95 7.47
N VAL A 87 -2.77 -10.67 7.03
CA VAL A 87 -1.62 -10.47 7.92
C VAL A 87 -0.98 -9.13 7.62
N CYS A 88 -0.93 -8.26 8.64
CA CYS A 88 -0.16 -7.02 8.58
C CYS A 88 1.15 -7.21 9.32
N TYR A 89 2.23 -6.74 8.73
CA TYR A 89 3.55 -6.78 9.34
C TYR A 89 4.34 -5.50 9.04
N GLY A 90 5.26 -5.14 9.94
CA GLY A 90 6.24 -4.08 9.71
C GLY A 90 7.60 -4.69 9.39
N GLY A 91 8.26 -4.14 8.38
CA GLY A 91 9.59 -4.55 7.97
C GLY A 91 10.07 -3.69 6.81
N VAL A 92 11.32 -3.84 6.41
CA VAL A 92 11.91 -2.99 5.36
C VAL A 92 12.24 -3.73 4.08
N ALA A 93 12.28 -5.05 4.11
CA ALA A 93 12.56 -5.86 2.94
C ALA A 93 11.89 -7.21 3.06
N ASP A 94 11.52 -7.77 1.94
CA ASP A 94 11.13 -9.15 1.78
C ASP A 94 11.72 -9.75 0.50
N LYS A 95 11.45 -11.02 0.24
CA LYS A 95 12.00 -11.71 -0.93
C LYS A 95 11.47 -11.19 -2.27
N THR A 96 10.35 -10.48 -2.25
CA THR A 96 9.67 -10.00 -3.46
C THR A 96 10.11 -8.59 -3.82
N THR A 97 10.81 -7.89 -2.93
CA THR A 97 11.30 -6.53 -3.15
C THR A 97 12.72 -6.55 -3.72
N ARG A 98 13.09 -5.49 -4.41
CA ARG A 98 14.48 -5.26 -4.84
C ARG A 98 15.35 -4.69 -3.74
N ASP A 99 14.76 -4.34 -2.63
CA ASP A 99 15.42 -3.77 -1.48
C ASP A 99 15.88 -4.89 -0.54
N SER A 100 17.01 -5.47 -0.87
CA SER A 100 17.58 -6.61 -0.16
C SER A 100 18.47 -6.24 1.03
N LYS A 101 18.71 -4.93 1.24
CA LYS A 101 19.59 -4.47 2.32
C LYS A 101 18.77 -3.93 3.48
N PRO A 102 19.10 -4.28 4.73
CA PRO A 102 18.46 -3.69 5.89
C PRO A 102 18.76 -2.18 5.96
N HIS A 103 17.73 -1.37 6.20
CA HIS A 103 17.83 0.07 6.37
C HIS A 103 18.03 0.50 7.83
N GLY A 104 18.34 -0.44 8.67
CA GLY A 104 18.57 -0.25 10.09
C GLY A 104 17.86 -1.30 10.92
N ALA A 105 17.88 -1.11 12.24
CA ALA A 105 17.19 -1.98 13.18
C ALA A 105 16.74 -1.18 14.40
N LEU A 106 15.52 -1.39 14.81
CA LEU A 106 15.03 -0.92 16.09
C LEU A 106 15.43 -1.90 17.18
N LYS A 107 16.00 -1.38 18.27
CA LYS A 107 16.40 -2.16 19.44
C LYS A 107 15.76 -1.56 20.68
N GLY A 108 15.18 -2.41 21.51
CA GLY A 108 14.56 -1.97 22.76
C GLY A 108 13.87 -3.11 23.48
N THR A 109 13.49 -2.90 24.72
CA THR A 109 12.66 -3.81 25.51
C THR A 109 11.21 -3.82 25.03
N THR A 110 10.79 -2.72 24.41
CA THR A 110 9.47 -2.57 23.81
C THR A 110 9.64 -1.96 22.42
N ILE A 111 9.03 -2.56 21.41
CA ILE A 111 9.01 -2.08 20.04
C ILE A 111 7.55 -1.87 19.66
N LYS A 112 7.23 -0.66 19.17
CA LYS A 112 5.89 -0.35 18.67
C LYS A 112 5.78 -0.80 17.23
N SER A 113 4.67 -1.45 16.91
CA SER A 113 4.22 -1.63 15.51
C SER A 113 3.71 -0.30 14.96
N PRO A 114 3.62 -0.14 13.63
CA PRO A 114 2.88 0.98 13.06
C PRO A 114 1.42 0.92 13.48
N LYS A 115 0.76 2.07 13.54
CA LYS A 115 -0.70 2.11 13.71
C LYS A 115 -1.35 1.66 12.41
N ILE A 116 -2.29 0.75 12.54
CA ILE A 116 -3.05 0.20 11.42
C ILE A 116 -4.50 0.69 11.52
N LEU A 117 -4.96 1.33 10.46
CA LEU A 117 -6.38 1.59 10.23
C LEU A 117 -7.01 0.35 9.62
N VAL A 118 -8.16 -0.03 10.14
CA VAL A 118 -9.05 -1.03 9.55
C VAL A 118 -10.45 -0.44 9.56
N GLY A 119 -11.07 -0.35 8.40
CA GLY A 119 -12.41 0.23 8.26
C GLY A 119 -13.24 -0.52 7.22
N PHE A 120 -14.57 -0.51 7.43
CA PHE A 120 -15.56 -0.99 6.48
C PHE A 120 -16.33 0.20 5.94
N PHE A 121 -16.55 0.22 4.63
CA PHE A 121 -17.10 1.35 3.92
C PHE A 121 -18.10 0.86 2.87
N GLU A 122 -19.14 1.64 2.63
CA GLU A 122 -20.11 1.38 1.57
C GLU A 122 -19.52 1.64 0.17
N ASP A 123 -18.44 2.42 0.11
CA ASP A 123 -17.70 2.69 -1.13
C ASP A 123 -16.20 2.69 -0.83
N TRP A 124 -15.44 1.88 -1.58
CA TRP A 124 -13.98 1.80 -1.43
C TRP A 124 -13.26 3.14 -1.64
N ARG A 125 -13.85 4.05 -2.42
CA ARG A 125 -13.26 5.38 -2.67
C ARG A 125 -13.32 6.23 -1.41
N GLU A 126 -14.47 6.23 -0.73
CA GLU A 126 -14.62 6.88 0.59
C GLU A 126 -13.66 6.28 1.60
N GLY A 127 -13.53 4.96 1.60
CA GLY A 127 -12.59 4.27 2.46
C GLY A 127 -11.13 4.68 2.21
N MET A 128 -10.73 4.89 0.97
CA MET A 128 -9.38 5.39 0.65
C MET A 128 -9.19 6.86 1.02
N GLU A 129 -10.23 7.69 0.90
CA GLU A 129 -10.20 9.08 1.36
C GLU A 129 -10.07 9.16 2.88
N GLU A 130 -10.85 8.37 3.62
CA GLU A 130 -10.74 8.27 5.09
C GLU A 130 -9.36 7.78 5.53
N TYR A 131 -8.78 6.81 4.82
CA TYR A 131 -7.39 6.41 5.03
C TYR A 131 -6.41 7.57 4.82
N ALA A 132 -6.59 8.36 3.77
CA ALA A 132 -5.75 9.53 3.51
C ALA A 132 -5.92 10.60 4.59
N GLN A 133 -7.13 10.83 5.09
CA GLN A 133 -7.39 11.74 6.20
C GLN A 133 -6.75 11.25 7.50
N ALA A 134 -6.82 9.96 7.80
CA ALA A 134 -6.16 9.38 8.96
C ALA A 134 -4.63 9.56 8.91
N ASN A 135 -4.03 9.43 7.73
CA ASN A 135 -2.61 9.77 7.53
C ASN A 135 -2.34 11.25 7.78
N ALA A 136 -3.21 12.14 7.30
CA ALA A 136 -3.05 13.59 7.47
C ALA A 136 -3.13 14.04 8.95
N VAL A 137 -3.81 13.28 9.81
CA VAL A 137 -3.82 13.52 11.27
C VAL A 137 -2.44 13.26 11.87
N ILE A 138 -1.73 12.24 11.41
CA ILE A 138 -0.40 11.87 11.92
C ILE A 138 0.69 12.71 11.27
N ALA A 139 0.61 12.88 9.95
CA ALA A 139 1.55 13.65 9.13
C ALA A 139 0.79 14.65 8.26
N PRO A 140 0.47 15.83 8.79
CA PRO A 140 -0.29 16.83 8.05
C PRO A 140 0.40 17.20 6.73
N PRO A 141 -0.37 17.41 5.65
CA PRO A 141 0.18 17.85 4.39
C PRO A 141 0.87 19.19 4.56
N LYS A 142 2.00 19.34 3.89
CA LYS A 142 2.72 20.61 3.89
C LYS A 142 1.88 21.68 3.19
N ALA A 143 1.65 22.80 3.88
CA ALA A 143 1.01 23.93 3.25
C ALA A 143 1.85 24.41 2.05
N TRP A 144 1.20 24.60 0.91
CA TRP A 144 1.82 25.07 -0.32
C TRP A 144 1.03 26.24 -0.88
N ASP A 145 1.56 27.43 -0.69
CA ASP A 145 0.99 28.71 -1.13
C ASP A 145 1.67 29.28 -2.38
N LYS A 146 2.56 28.52 -2.99
CA LYS A 146 3.35 28.91 -4.16
C LYS A 146 2.77 28.33 -5.45
N ALA A 147 3.25 28.84 -6.57
CA ALA A 147 2.93 28.27 -7.87
C ALA A 147 3.31 26.77 -7.95
N VAL A 148 2.62 26.05 -8.81
CA VAL A 148 2.96 24.65 -9.10
C VAL A 148 4.42 24.55 -9.48
N PRO A 149 5.22 23.68 -8.84
CA PRO A 149 6.63 23.51 -9.19
C PRO A 149 6.78 23.13 -10.66
N PHE A 150 7.63 23.85 -11.35
CA PHE A 150 8.06 23.51 -12.70
C PHE A 150 9.51 23.01 -12.66
N GLY A 151 9.79 21.93 -13.36
CA GLY A 151 11.10 21.33 -13.36
C GLY A 151 11.47 20.71 -14.71
N TRP A 152 12.77 20.55 -14.92
CA TRP A 152 13.32 19.89 -16.07
C TRP A 152 13.48 18.39 -15.83
N ASN A 153 13.19 17.59 -16.86
CA ASN A 153 13.37 16.15 -16.84
C ASN A 153 14.28 15.72 -18.00
N SER A 154 15.43 15.19 -17.66
CA SER A 154 16.43 14.76 -18.64
C SER A 154 16.11 13.42 -19.31
N TRP A 155 15.21 12.62 -18.73
CA TRP A 155 15.04 11.23 -19.15
C TRP A 155 14.64 11.08 -20.62
N GLY A 156 13.70 11.91 -21.09
CA GLY A 156 13.25 11.87 -22.48
C GLY A 156 14.33 12.17 -23.51
N ALA A 157 15.33 12.99 -23.13
CA ALA A 157 16.38 13.44 -24.02
C ALA A 157 17.71 12.67 -23.86
N LEU A 158 18.11 12.38 -22.63
CA LEU A 158 19.45 11.92 -22.32
C LEU A 158 19.52 10.53 -21.69
N GLN A 159 18.43 10.08 -21.05
CA GLN A 159 18.35 8.80 -20.32
C GLN A 159 19.59 8.59 -19.42
N PHE A 160 20.28 7.46 -19.57
CA PHE A 160 21.52 7.14 -18.83
C PHE A 160 22.75 7.92 -19.28
N ASN A 161 22.65 8.70 -20.38
CA ASN A 161 23.77 9.48 -20.92
C ASN A 161 23.85 10.89 -20.31
N LEU A 162 23.07 11.17 -19.28
CA LEU A 162 23.14 12.43 -18.55
C LEU A 162 24.50 12.59 -17.87
N THR A 163 25.16 13.70 -18.15
CA THR A 163 26.40 14.14 -17.49
C THR A 163 26.24 15.58 -17.05
N TYR A 164 27.06 16.03 -16.10
CA TYR A 164 27.02 17.42 -15.63
C TYR A 164 27.16 18.45 -16.77
N PRO A 165 28.11 18.33 -17.72
CA PRO A 165 28.18 19.26 -18.87
C PRO A 165 26.89 19.27 -19.68
N LYS A 166 26.32 18.11 -20.01
CA LYS A 166 25.08 18.02 -20.79
C LYS A 166 23.85 18.58 -20.08
N ALA A 167 23.91 18.67 -18.77
CA ALA A 167 22.83 19.27 -18.00
C ALA A 167 22.87 20.79 -17.97
N LEU A 168 24.02 21.40 -18.38
CA LEU A 168 24.24 22.83 -18.44
C LEU A 168 24.04 23.42 -19.87
N GLU A 169 23.95 22.57 -20.87
CA GLU A 169 23.61 22.94 -22.25
C GLU A 169 22.10 23.14 -22.42
#